data_d347f986e452ba4ee8ecbd246d46c117
#
_entry.id   d347f986e452ba4ee8ecbd246d46c117
#
_cell.length_a   1.000
_cell.length_b   1.000
_cell.length_c   1.000
_cell.angle_alpha   90.00
_cell.angle_beta   90.00
_cell.angle_gamma   90.00
#
_symmetry.space_group_name_H-M   'P 1'
#
loop_
_entity.id
_entity.type
_entity.pdbx_description
1 polymer ?
#
loop_
_entity_poly.entity_id
_entity_poly.type
_entity_poly.pdbx_seq_one_letter_code
_entity_poly.pdbx_strand_id
1 'polypeptide(L)'
;MYRAPDGWAIVVVLLAASLAPAQDDPDQAGKDERDPLLAHWQWRQEVRLPEKREGPYLALPIPPAVFGKSQDDLRDLRLTDAKGNRIPYALRIMRPESKQTNLSARQYDAGPNPKSRSYQVSLELADVPAPGHNEIEIHTSGSNFRRRVEVVGSDTAAFNDPQMLLDKKTYVVHYDVAGKTVELVRFQYDFKQFRHVRVSVFADATVDEEIPKITNVTVRRSIVVPGEFVTEPVKLGIQEQVRGDGGPGTAWMIEFPDKMPCEMLTFEVDSLSSERPFRLQIANPNEPRQDVFRPEWRWRKDGDRQLLEISFQEVIARRLRLIVTDFANEPMQVRSVQATRCVRILIFENPEDPKFTPPFRLYTGNAKADPANYVLAQKLPALLKPPPGVVGAGEFGPNPAYQPPPLTLHERMPWLVYVVLGIACAALLLILVSLAWQAIRRHDALTSAESQPT
;
A
#
# COMPACT_ATOMS: atom_id res chain seq x y z
N MET A 1 -32.82 11.32 71.21
CA MET A 1 -32.41 9.92 71.35
C MET A 1 -33.15 9.12 70.28
N TYR A 2 -32.58 8.99 69.06
CA TYR A 2 -33.17 8.18 67.99
C TYR A 2 -32.06 7.33 67.39
N ARG A 3 -32.23 6.03 67.54
CA ARG A 3 -31.35 4.95 67.06
C ARG A 3 -31.56 4.84 65.52
N ALA A 4 -30.48 4.83 64.76
CA ALA A 4 -30.45 4.48 63.36
C ALA A 4 -30.52 2.94 63.20
N PRO A 5 -31.23 2.43 62.16
CA PRO A 5 -31.19 1.04 61.81
C PRO A 5 -30.05 0.72 60.84
N ASP A 6 -29.53 -0.45 61.04
CA ASP A 6 -28.33 -1.07 60.42
C ASP A 6 -28.33 -1.01 58.89
N GLY A 7 -27.22 -0.50 58.38
CA GLY A 7 -26.92 -0.53 56.94
C GLY A 7 -26.49 -1.94 56.49
N TRP A 8 -27.18 -2.48 55.52
CA TRP A 8 -26.73 -3.60 54.72
C TRP A 8 -25.70 -3.10 53.70
N ALA A 9 -24.43 -3.35 54.00
CA ALA A 9 -23.36 -3.15 53.03
C ALA A 9 -23.43 -4.24 51.97
N ILE A 10 -23.90 -3.89 50.77
CA ILE A 10 -23.78 -4.76 49.61
C ILE A 10 -22.33 -4.63 49.13
N VAL A 11 -21.51 -5.64 49.42
CA VAL A 11 -20.17 -5.80 48.86
C VAL A 11 -20.33 -6.28 47.41
N VAL A 12 -20.25 -5.35 46.47
CA VAL A 12 -20.09 -5.66 45.04
C VAL A 12 -18.61 -6.01 44.84
N VAL A 13 -18.29 -7.30 44.82
CA VAL A 13 -16.97 -7.77 44.36
C VAL A 13 -16.93 -7.59 42.82
N LEU A 14 -16.40 -6.49 42.39
CA LEU A 14 -15.97 -6.29 41.02
C LEU A 14 -14.71 -7.14 40.80
N LEU A 15 -14.87 -8.33 40.23
CA LEU A 15 -13.80 -9.08 39.61
C LEU A 15 -13.40 -8.31 38.31
N ALA A 16 -12.60 -7.27 38.49
CA ALA A 16 -11.84 -6.69 37.38
C ALA A 16 -10.72 -7.68 37.04
N ALA A 17 -10.99 -8.58 36.10
CA ALA A 17 -9.93 -9.28 35.40
C ALA A 17 -9.16 -8.23 34.62
N SER A 18 -8.04 -7.76 35.17
CA SER A 18 -7.06 -6.93 34.49
C SER A 18 -6.47 -7.76 33.38
N LEU A 19 -6.99 -7.56 32.15
CA LEU A 19 -6.26 -7.83 30.92
C LEU A 19 -5.16 -6.77 30.82
N ALA A 20 -4.05 -6.99 31.51
CA ALA A 20 -2.82 -6.29 31.22
C ALA A 20 -2.36 -6.73 29.83
N PRO A 21 -2.10 -5.81 28.88
CA PRO A 21 -1.39 -6.18 27.69
C PRO A 21 0.00 -6.67 28.12
N ALA A 22 0.41 -7.84 27.63
CA ALA A 22 1.76 -8.32 27.80
C ALA A 22 2.70 -7.22 27.26
N GLN A 23 3.40 -6.54 28.15
CA GLN A 23 4.53 -5.71 27.81
C GLN A 23 5.61 -6.65 27.28
N ASP A 24 5.88 -6.57 25.98
CA ASP A 24 7.07 -7.16 25.38
C ASP A 24 8.29 -6.52 26.06
N ASP A 25 8.95 -7.30 26.86
CA ASP A 25 10.19 -6.95 27.51
C ASP A 25 11.31 -6.91 26.44
N PRO A 26 11.92 -5.76 26.15
CA PRO A 26 12.94 -5.64 25.10
C PRO A 26 14.25 -6.39 25.39
N ASP A 27 14.41 -6.96 26.60
CA ASP A 27 15.63 -7.66 27.03
C ASP A 27 15.59 -9.19 26.80
N GLN A 28 14.59 -9.75 26.09
CA GLN A 28 14.58 -11.16 25.73
C GLN A 28 15.27 -11.50 24.39
N ALA A 29 16.10 -10.63 23.85
CA ALA A 29 16.94 -10.91 22.70
C ALA A 29 18.09 -11.88 23.07
N GLY A 30 17.78 -13.17 23.21
CA GLY A 30 18.83 -14.16 23.51
C GLY A 30 18.35 -15.56 23.85
N LYS A 31 17.07 -15.81 23.95
CA LYS A 31 16.54 -17.16 24.20
C LYS A 31 16.09 -17.81 22.92
N ASP A 32 16.71 -18.97 22.64
CA ASP A 32 16.43 -19.99 21.62
C ASP A 32 15.24 -19.66 20.70
N GLU A 33 15.54 -19.05 19.54
CA GLU A 33 14.56 -18.51 18.58
C GLU A 33 13.75 -19.59 17.82
N ARG A 34 13.64 -20.78 18.37
CA ARG A 34 12.73 -21.79 17.82
C ARG A 34 11.32 -21.33 18.05
N ASP A 35 10.56 -21.20 16.99
CA ASP A 35 9.14 -20.90 17.11
C ASP A 35 8.38 -22.17 17.50
N PRO A 36 8.03 -22.37 18.79
CA PRO A 36 7.23 -23.52 19.22
C PRO A 36 5.83 -23.52 18.58
N LEU A 37 5.46 -22.44 17.93
CA LEU A 37 4.15 -22.23 17.32
C LEU A 37 4.11 -22.53 15.82
N LEU A 38 5.19 -22.97 15.16
CA LEU A 38 5.14 -23.37 13.74
C LEU A 38 4.14 -24.51 13.46
N ALA A 39 3.76 -25.26 14.50
CA ALA A 39 2.67 -26.22 14.43
C ALA A 39 1.31 -25.59 14.07
N HIS A 40 1.11 -24.28 14.28
CA HIS A 40 -0.14 -23.59 13.95
C HIS A 40 -0.20 -23.04 12.52
N TRP A 41 0.87 -23.21 11.72
CA TRP A 41 0.89 -22.91 10.30
C TRP A 41 0.46 -24.12 9.49
N GLN A 42 -0.63 -23.95 8.74
CA GLN A 42 -1.27 -25.06 8.02
C GLN A 42 -0.48 -25.53 6.81
N TRP A 43 0.26 -24.62 6.15
CA TRP A 43 0.93 -24.87 4.90
C TRP A 43 2.41 -24.55 4.99
N ARG A 44 3.22 -25.26 4.21
CA ARG A 44 4.65 -24.98 4.07
C ARG A 44 5.10 -25.13 2.64
N GLN A 45 6.18 -24.43 2.31
CA GLN A 45 6.88 -24.50 1.04
C GLN A 45 8.37 -24.58 1.27
N GLU A 46 9.06 -25.45 0.55
CA GLU A 46 10.51 -25.49 0.55
C GLU A 46 11.08 -24.34 -0.30
N VAL A 47 12.19 -23.74 0.15
CA VAL A 47 12.89 -22.67 -0.56
C VAL A 47 14.19 -23.23 -1.12
N ARG A 48 14.33 -23.22 -2.44
CA ARG A 48 15.50 -23.74 -3.16
C ARG A 48 16.52 -22.63 -3.36
N LEU A 49 17.62 -22.74 -2.65
CA LEU A 49 18.72 -21.79 -2.79
C LEU A 49 19.49 -22.06 -4.08
N PRO A 50 19.95 -21.01 -4.78
CA PRO A 50 20.83 -21.19 -5.95
C PRO A 50 22.21 -21.71 -5.50
N GLU A 51 22.89 -22.43 -6.37
CA GLU A 51 24.25 -22.95 -6.12
C GLU A 51 25.26 -21.81 -5.89
N LYS A 52 25.15 -20.73 -6.69
CA LYS A 52 25.90 -19.49 -6.51
C LYS A 52 24.99 -18.45 -5.87
N ARG A 53 25.40 -17.97 -4.73
CA ARG A 53 24.72 -16.91 -4.00
C ARG A 53 25.51 -15.62 -4.15
N GLU A 54 25.05 -14.75 -5.00
CA GLU A 54 25.69 -13.46 -5.24
C GLU A 54 25.00 -12.36 -4.45
N GLY A 55 25.80 -11.50 -3.82
CA GLY A 55 25.29 -10.33 -3.09
C GLY A 55 24.80 -10.61 -1.67
N PRO A 56 24.53 -9.54 -0.92
CA PRO A 56 24.18 -9.61 0.50
C PRO A 56 22.73 -10.04 0.76
N TYR A 57 21.87 -10.03 -0.25
CA TYR A 57 20.44 -10.33 -0.11
C TYR A 57 19.98 -11.36 -1.13
N LEU A 58 19.00 -12.17 -0.72
CA LEU A 58 18.24 -13.08 -1.56
C LEU A 58 16.78 -12.66 -1.61
N ALA A 59 16.11 -12.95 -2.73
CA ALA A 59 14.71 -12.65 -2.97
C ALA A 59 13.93 -13.92 -3.34
N LEU A 60 12.86 -14.19 -2.62
CA LEU A 60 11.90 -15.24 -2.92
C LEU A 60 10.64 -14.62 -3.50
N PRO A 61 10.36 -14.75 -4.80
CA PRO A 61 9.06 -14.38 -5.35
C PRO A 61 7.94 -15.22 -4.72
N ILE A 62 6.87 -14.56 -4.28
CA ILE A 62 5.71 -15.24 -3.66
C ILE A 62 4.88 -15.94 -4.74
N PRO A 63 4.80 -17.28 -4.72
CA PRO A 63 4.02 -18.02 -5.72
C PRO A 63 2.49 -17.82 -5.54
N PRO A 64 1.70 -17.99 -6.62
CA PRO A 64 0.23 -17.87 -6.56
C PRO A 64 -0.42 -18.74 -5.47
N ALA A 65 0.05 -19.97 -5.28
CA ALA A 65 -0.49 -20.90 -4.29
C ALA A 65 -0.43 -20.40 -2.85
N VAL A 66 0.51 -19.51 -2.52
CA VAL A 66 0.66 -18.94 -1.19
C VAL A 66 -0.46 -17.95 -0.89
N PHE A 67 -0.88 -17.13 -1.87
CA PHE A 67 -1.90 -16.09 -1.65
C PHE A 67 -3.24 -16.67 -1.17
N GLY A 68 -3.67 -17.77 -1.76
CA GLY A 68 -4.94 -18.40 -1.41
C GLY A 68 -4.95 -19.11 -0.05
N LYS A 69 -3.79 -19.29 0.55
CA LYS A 69 -3.59 -19.97 1.84
C LYS A 69 -3.10 -19.05 2.94
N SER A 70 -2.76 -17.82 2.60
CA SER A 70 -2.28 -16.80 3.51
C SER A 70 -3.37 -15.80 3.87
N GLN A 71 -3.10 -14.97 4.88
CA GLN A 71 -3.91 -13.78 5.11
C GLN A 71 -3.71 -12.79 3.96
N ASP A 72 -4.67 -11.90 3.72
CA ASP A 72 -4.67 -10.99 2.57
C ASP A 72 -3.44 -10.09 2.49
N ASP A 73 -2.91 -9.67 3.62
CA ASP A 73 -1.70 -8.85 3.73
C ASP A 73 -0.40 -9.67 3.89
N LEU A 74 -0.49 -11.01 3.81
CA LEU A 74 0.64 -11.93 3.94
C LEU A 74 1.36 -11.85 5.32
N ARG A 75 0.72 -11.30 6.35
CA ARG A 75 1.33 -11.13 7.68
C ARG A 75 1.63 -12.44 8.40
N ASP A 76 0.98 -13.53 7.99
CA ASP A 76 1.19 -14.87 8.54
C ASP A 76 2.39 -15.62 7.94
N LEU A 77 3.11 -15.03 7.00
CA LEU A 77 4.31 -15.66 6.46
C LEU A 77 5.40 -15.78 7.53
N ARG A 78 6.10 -16.92 7.54
CA ARG A 78 7.31 -17.14 8.35
C ARG A 78 8.33 -17.91 7.54
N LEU A 79 9.56 -17.37 7.49
CA LEU A 79 10.69 -18.03 6.85
C LEU A 79 11.57 -18.62 7.94
N THR A 80 11.94 -19.91 7.81
CA THR A 80 12.77 -20.59 8.80
C THR A 80 13.84 -21.45 8.15
N ASP A 81 14.82 -21.81 8.92
CA ASP A 81 15.83 -22.83 8.59
C ASP A 81 15.34 -24.25 8.91
N ALA A 82 16.19 -25.26 8.67
CA ALA A 82 15.91 -26.67 8.97
C ALA A 82 15.66 -26.94 10.45
N LYS A 83 16.23 -26.15 11.35
CA LYS A 83 16.09 -26.28 12.80
C LYS A 83 14.88 -25.55 13.35
N GLY A 84 14.14 -24.80 12.51
CA GLY A 84 12.99 -23.98 12.93
C GLY A 84 13.38 -22.59 13.41
N ASN A 85 14.63 -22.15 13.27
CA ASN A 85 15.03 -20.79 13.59
C ASN A 85 14.43 -19.81 12.58
N ARG A 86 13.88 -18.69 13.06
CA ARG A 86 13.31 -17.66 12.19
C ARG A 86 14.39 -16.93 11.40
N ILE A 87 14.19 -16.80 10.11
CA ILE A 87 15.02 -16.00 9.23
C ILE A 87 14.32 -14.65 9.03
N PRO A 88 14.92 -13.53 9.46
CA PRO A 88 14.35 -12.21 9.24
C PRO A 88 14.20 -11.91 7.76
N TYR A 89 13.06 -11.33 7.37
CA TYR A 89 12.79 -10.93 5.99
C TYR A 89 12.04 -9.59 5.93
N ALA A 90 12.03 -8.99 4.73
CA ALA A 90 11.16 -7.89 4.37
C ALA A 90 10.25 -8.32 3.21
N LEU A 91 8.95 -8.14 3.36
CA LEU A 91 8.00 -8.28 2.27
C LEU A 91 7.99 -6.99 1.45
N ARG A 92 8.25 -7.09 0.14
CA ARG A 92 8.18 -5.96 -0.78
C ARG A 92 7.21 -6.26 -1.91
N ILE A 93 6.34 -5.28 -2.18
CA ILE A 93 5.49 -5.26 -3.38
C ILE A 93 6.23 -4.41 -4.40
N MET A 94 6.53 -4.98 -5.56
CA MET A 94 7.32 -4.33 -6.61
C MET A 94 6.46 -3.36 -7.43
N ARG A 95 5.85 -2.38 -6.75
CA ARG A 95 5.10 -1.31 -7.41
C ARG A 95 6.04 -0.27 -8.02
N PRO A 96 5.67 0.39 -9.13
CA PRO A 96 6.40 1.55 -9.57
C PRO A 96 6.37 2.61 -8.48
N GLU A 97 7.52 3.06 -8.07
CA GLU A 97 7.66 4.07 -7.02
C GLU A 97 8.49 5.24 -7.57
N SER A 98 7.99 6.46 -7.39
CA SER A 98 8.75 7.67 -7.67
C SER A 98 9.04 8.37 -6.35
N LYS A 99 10.31 8.41 -5.98
CA LYS A 99 10.79 9.10 -4.78
C LYS A 99 11.48 10.38 -5.17
N GLN A 100 10.87 11.51 -4.85
CA GLN A 100 11.47 12.83 -5.03
C GLN A 100 12.06 13.32 -3.71
N THR A 101 13.27 13.85 -3.77
CA THR A 101 13.97 14.45 -2.63
C THR A 101 14.51 15.80 -3.06
N ASN A 102 14.08 16.87 -2.39
CA ASN A 102 14.66 18.20 -2.59
C ASN A 102 16.06 18.19 -1.97
N LEU A 103 17.03 18.70 -2.73
CA LEU A 103 18.38 18.90 -2.22
C LEU A 103 18.49 20.30 -1.61
N SER A 104 19.12 20.37 -0.44
CA SER A 104 19.36 21.65 0.20
C SER A 104 20.37 22.46 -0.61
N ALA A 105 20.01 23.68 -0.99
CA ALA A 105 20.81 24.54 -1.83
C ALA A 105 20.91 25.95 -1.24
N ARG A 106 22.11 26.53 -1.31
CA ARG A 106 22.36 27.93 -1.01
C ARG A 106 22.44 28.70 -2.33
N GLN A 107 21.63 29.75 -2.49
CA GLN A 107 21.71 30.64 -3.62
C GLN A 107 22.86 31.64 -3.47
N TYR A 108 23.56 31.87 -4.55
CA TYR A 108 24.58 32.90 -4.68
C TYR A 108 24.63 33.43 -6.11
N ASP A 109 25.30 34.56 -6.33
CA ASP A 109 25.48 35.18 -7.64
C ASP A 109 24.14 35.30 -8.41
N ALA A 110 23.14 35.88 -7.72
CA ALA A 110 21.80 36.06 -8.27
C ALA A 110 21.63 37.48 -8.81
N GLY A 111 21.28 37.63 -10.08
CA GLY A 111 21.06 38.95 -10.66
C GLY A 111 20.81 38.95 -12.15
N PRO A 112 20.41 40.12 -12.70
CA PRO A 112 20.23 40.31 -14.12
C PRO A 112 21.58 40.41 -14.86
N ASN A 113 21.65 39.80 -16.04
CA ASN A 113 22.74 39.96 -16.98
C ASN A 113 22.24 40.75 -18.23
N PRO A 114 22.48 42.05 -18.28
CA PRO A 114 21.97 42.90 -19.38
C PRO A 114 22.49 42.49 -20.77
N LYS A 115 23.73 42.00 -20.85
CA LYS A 115 24.37 41.61 -22.13
C LYS A 115 23.63 40.48 -22.81
N SER A 116 23.15 39.50 -22.05
CA SER A 116 22.41 38.35 -22.55
C SER A 116 20.87 38.50 -22.38
N ARG A 117 20.40 39.60 -21.82
CA ARG A 117 19.00 39.81 -21.43
C ARG A 117 18.48 38.60 -20.64
N SER A 118 19.22 38.14 -19.64
CA SER A 118 18.86 37.00 -18.80
C SER A 118 18.99 37.31 -17.32
N TYR A 119 18.25 36.60 -16.50
CA TYR A 119 18.47 36.55 -15.07
C TYR A 119 19.19 35.24 -14.72
N GLN A 120 20.21 35.32 -13.90
CA GLN A 120 21.02 34.20 -13.51
C GLN A 120 20.90 33.97 -12.00
N VAL A 121 20.93 32.70 -11.60
CA VAL A 121 21.03 32.26 -10.20
C VAL A 121 21.99 31.09 -10.15
N SER A 122 22.98 31.17 -9.29
CA SER A 122 23.87 30.05 -8.97
C SER A 122 23.48 29.42 -7.64
N LEU A 123 23.48 28.08 -7.61
CA LEU A 123 23.17 27.27 -6.44
C LEU A 123 24.39 26.46 -6.03
N GLU A 124 24.69 26.43 -4.73
CA GLU A 124 25.61 25.49 -4.11
C GLU A 124 24.79 24.45 -3.35
N LEU A 125 24.86 23.19 -3.74
CA LEU A 125 24.21 22.09 -3.08
C LEU A 125 25.01 21.68 -1.84
N ALA A 126 24.36 21.59 -0.69
CA ALA A 126 25.04 21.28 0.58
C ALA A 126 25.62 19.87 0.57
N ASP A 127 24.83 18.91 0.03
CA ASP A 127 25.22 17.51 -0.12
C ASP A 127 24.60 16.96 -1.41
N VAL A 128 25.40 16.18 -2.16
CA VAL A 128 24.95 15.54 -3.41
C VAL A 128 25.21 14.03 -3.31
N PRO A 129 24.37 13.31 -2.52
CA PRO A 129 24.57 11.88 -2.35
C PRO A 129 24.29 11.12 -3.66
N ALA A 130 25.04 10.05 -3.89
CA ALA A 130 24.86 9.20 -5.07
C ALA A 130 23.38 8.73 -5.20
N PRO A 131 22.85 8.64 -6.43
CA PRO A 131 23.47 8.86 -7.74
C PRO A 131 23.57 10.32 -8.18
N GLY A 132 23.20 11.29 -7.35
CA GLY A 132 23.22 12.72 -7.64
C GLY A 132 21.81 13.31 -7.79
N HIS A 133 21.69 14.37 -8.58
CA HIS A 133 20.43 15.03 -8.92
C HIS A 133 20.11 14.87 -10.41
N ASN A 134 18.83 14.92 -10.75
CA ASN A 134 18.35 14.72 -12.11
C ASN A 134 17.08 15.50 -12.46
N GLU A 135 16.65 16.41 -11.59
CA GLU A 135 15.46 17.22 -11.81
C GLU A 135 15.67 18.62 -11.26
N ILE A 136 15.17 19.61 -11.99
CA ILE A 136 15.17 21.01 -11.56
C ILE A 136 13.80 21.63 -11.82
N GLU A 137 13.32 22.42 -10.85
CA GLU A 137 12.11 23.21 -10.96
C GLU A 137 12.48 24.70 -10.89
N ILE A 138 11.96 25.49 -11.85
CA ILE A 138 12.36 26.88 -12.05
C ILE A 138 11.10 27.74 -12.16
N HIS A 139 10.92 28.66 -11.24
CA HIS A 139 9.83 29.63 -11.25
C HIS A 139 10.36 31.03 -11.55
N THR A 140 9.64 31.78 -12.37
CA THR A 140 9.97 33.15 -12.76
C THR A 140 8.80 34.08 -12.53
N SER A 141 9.08 35.38 -12.41
CA SER A 141 8.04 36.41 -12.32
C SER A 141 7.25 36.56 -13.62
N GLY A 142 6.00 37.02 -13.48
CA GLY A 142 5.09 37.31 -14.61
C GLY A 142 4.24 36.08 -15.02
N SER A 143 3.36 36.31 -16.02
CA SER A 143 2.46 35.28 -16.58
C SER A 143 2.42 35.42 -18.13
N ASN A 144 1.83 34.42 -18.76
CA ASN A 144 1.65 34.37 -20.22
C ASN A 144 2.96 34.48 -21.03
N PHE A 145 3.94 33.66 -20.66
CA PHE A 145 5.27 33.68 -21.27
C PHE A 145 5.77 32.29 -21.66
N ARG A 146 6.74 32.30 -22.62
CA ARG A 146 7.58 31.15 -22.96
C ARG A 146 9.04 31.61 -23.01
N ARG A 147 9.81 31.37 -21.93
CA ARG A 147 11.17 31.85 -21.77
C ARG A 147 12.19 30.75 -21.94
N ARG A 148 13.22 30.96 -22.72
CA ARG A 148 14.34 30.02 -22.87
C ARG A 148 15.10 29.92 -21.56
N VAL A 149 15.48 28.68 -21.22
CA VAL A 149 16.25 28.37 -20.03
C VAL A 149 17.52 27.64 -20.39
N GLU A 150 18.59 27.99 -19.71
CA GLU A 150 19.84 27.24 -19.72
C GLU A 150 20.18 26.83 -18.29
N VAL A 151 20.55 25.55 -18.09
CA VAL A 151 21.00 25.01 -16.81
C VAL A 151 22.34 24.34 -17.03
N VAL A 152 23.34 24.78 -16.27
CA VAL A 152 24.69 24.22 -16.31
C VAL A 152 25.11 23.73 -14.93
N GLY A 153 25.83 22.62 -14.87
CA GLY A 153 26.45 22.09 -13.68
C GLY A 153 27.97 22.24 -13.70
N SER A 154 28.60 22.40 -12.55
CA SER A 154 30.05 22.45 -12.38
C SER A 154 30.47 21.93 -11.01
N ASP A 155 31.68 21.41 -10.91
CA ASP A 155 32.29 21.04 -9.63
C ASP A 155 32.89 22.25 -8.91
N THR A 156 33.05 23.38 -9.60
CA THR A 156 33.62 24.60 -9.04
C THR A 156 32.64 25.77 -9.09
N ALA A 157 32.67 26.63 -8.07
CA ALA A 157 31.83 27.83 -8.00
C ALA A 157 32.09 28.84 -9.12
N ALA A 158 33.27 28.83 -9.71
CA ALA A 158 33.65 29.70 -10.82
C ALA A 158 33.09 29.23 -12.19
N PHE A 159 32.54 28.03 -12.29
CA PHE A 159 32.06 27.43 -13.55
C PHE A 159 33.12 27.45 -14.66
N ASN A 160 34.34 27.04 -14.32
CA ASN A 160 35.46 27.04 -15.32
C ASN A 160 35.27 25.98 -16.43
N ASP A 161 34.59 24.88 -16.10
CA ASP A 161 34.23 23.79 -17.04
C ASP A 161 32.74 23.41 -16.87
N PRO A 162 31.82 24.28 -17.31
CA PRO A 162 30.40 24.03 -17.12
C PRO A 162 29.88 22.99 -18.10
N GLN A 163 29.08 22.01 -17.61
CA GLN A 163 28.36 21.06 -18.43
C GLN A 163 26.88 21.44 -18.54
N MET A 164 26.33 21.40 -19.75
CA MET A 164 24.89 21.61 -19.97
C MET A 164 24.12 20.44 -19.34
N LEU A 165 23.11 20.76 -18.53
CA LEU A 165 22.20 19.78 -17.94
C LEU A 165 20.92 19.64 -18.76
N LEU A 166 20.45 20.71 -19.38
CA LEU A 166 19.25 20.72 -20.23
C LEU A 166 19.60 21.04 -21.67
N ASP A 167 18.75 20.58 -22.59
CA ASP A 167 18.86 20.96 -24.02
C ASP A 167 18.76 22.49 -24.20
N LYS A 168 19.53 23.06 -25.13
CA LYS A 168 19.51 24.49 -25.49
C LYS A 168 18.15 25.01 -25.94
N LYS A 169 17.23 24.13 -26.33
CA LYS A 169 15.85 24.45 -26.72
C LYS A 169 14.82 24.26 -25.62
N THR A 170 15.25 24.25 -24.36
CA THR A 170 14.36 24.12 -23.20
C THR A 170 13.73 25.46 -22.83
N TYR A 171 12.44 25.47 -22.54
CA TYR A 171 11.67 26.66 -22.19
C TYR A 171 10.86 26.45 -20.94
N VAL A 172 10.89 27.44 -20.04
CA VAL A 172 9.88 27.59 -18.97
C VAL A 172 8.64 28.24 -19.59
N VAL A 173 7.48 27.69 -19.28
CA VAL A 173 6.20 28.13 -19.84
C VAL A 173 5.21 28.37 -18.70
N HIS A 174 4.47 29.47 -18.80
CA HIS A 174 3.36 29.78 -17.92
C HIS A 174 2.29 30.53 -18.74
N TYR A 175 1.14 29.91 -18.96
CA TYR A 175 0.02 30.51 -19.66
C TYR A 175 -1.27 30.33 -18.88
N ASP A 176 -2.05 31.41 -18.76
CA ASP A 176 -3.40 31.36 -18.25
C ASP A 176 -4.39 31.38 -19.43
N VAL A 177 -5.04 30.26 -19.71
CA VAL A 177 -5.96 30.09 -20.83
C VAL A 177 -7.33 29.68 -20.30
N ALA A 178 -8.35 30.53 -20.52
CA ALA A 178 -9.74 30.27 -20.13
C ALA A 178 -9.91 29.83 -18.64
N GLY A 179 -9.17 30.45 -17.72
CA GLY A 179 -9.20 30.15 -16.29
C GLY A 179 -8.46 28.89 -15.88
N LYS A 180 -7.68 28.30 -16.78
CA LYS A 180 -6.76 27.18 -16.49
C LYS A 180 -5.34 27.63 -16.71
N THR A 181 -4.49 27.33 -15.73
CA THR A 181 -3.04 27.58 -15.83
C THR A 181 -2.34 26.38 -16.46
N VAL A 182 -1.55 26.62 -17.48
CA VAL A 182 -0.65 25.65 -18.12
C VAL A 182 0.78 26.03 -17.79
N GLU A 183 1.46 25.17 -17.04
CA GLU A 183 2.84 25.40 -16.61
C GLU A 183 3.79 24.29 -17.06
N LEU A 184 4.98 24.68 -17.51
CA LEU A 184 6.13 23.81 -17.70
C LEU A 184 7.32 24.43 -16.96
N VAL A 185 7.50 24.03 -15.71
CA VAL A 185 8.51 24.58 -14.78
C VAL A 185 9.49 23.53 -14.30
N ARG A 186 9.22 22.22 -14.57
CA ARG A 186 10.03 21.07 -14.14
C ARG A 186 10.69 20.41 -15.31
N PHE A 187 11.97 20.13 -15.15
CA PHE A 187 12.82 19.56 -16.19
C PHE A 187 13.65 18.43 -15.62
N GLN A 188 13.64 17.30 -16.33
CA GLN A 188 14.45 16.13 -15.99
C GLN A 188 15.67 16.07 -16.90
N TYR A 189 16.78 15.54 -16.39
CA TYR A 189 18.03 15.29 -17.07
C TYR A 189 18.71 14.04 -16.48
N ASP A 190 19.78 13.57 -17.10
CA ASP A 190 20.54 12.44 -16.59
C ASP A 190 21.15 12.75 -15.22
N PHE A 191 21.28 11.74 -14.35
CA PHE A 191 21.88 11.90 -13.05
C PHE A 191 23.25 12.56 -13.12
N LYS A 192 23.44 13.64 -12.36
CA LYS A 192 24.67 14.41 -12.23
C LYS A 192 25.04 14.64 -10.77
N GLN A 193 26.33 14.69 -10.49
CA GLN A 193 26.83 14.87 -9.12
C GLN A 193 27.45 16.27 -8.89
N PHE A 194 27.18 17.23 -9.80
CA PHE A 194 27.71 18.58 -9.65
C PHE A 194 27.22 19.24 -8.37
N ARG A 195 28.16 19.84 -7.65
CA ARG A 195 27.86 20.62 -6.45
C ARG A 195 27.30 22.00 -6.78
N HIS A 196 27.69 22.57 -7.93
CA HIS A 196 27.25 23.90 -8.35
C HIS A 196 26.36 23.80 -9.58
N VAL A 197 25.21 24.48 -9.51
CA VAL A 197 24.24 24.52 -10.61
C VAL A 197 23.90 25.98 -10.89
N ARG A 198 24.04 26.43 -12.15
CA ARG A 198 23.65 27.77 -12.59
C ARG A 198 22.45 27.67 -13.53
N VAL A 199 21.45 28.48 -13.23
CA VAL A 199 20.25 28.65 -14.02
C VAL A 199 20.25 30.03 -14.65
N SER A 200 20.01 30.08 -15.94
CA SER A 200 19.82 31.34 -16.67
C SER A 200 18.48 31.32 -17.42
N VAL A 201 17.64 32.30 -17.13
CA VAL A 201 16.34 32.46 -17.79
C VAL A 201 16.41 33.72 -18.68
N PHE A 202 16.18 33.55 -19.96
CA PHE A 202 16.31 34.63 -20.96
C PHE A 202 14.96 35.31 -21.16
N ALA A 203 14.98 36.64 -21.21
CA ALA A 203 13.79 37.41 -21.54
C ALA A 203 13.25 37.04 -22.94
N ASP A 204 11.94 36.89 -23.04
CA ASP A 204 11.24 36.76 -24.32
C ASP A 204 11.10 38.17 -24.92
N ALA A 205 11.74 38.40 -26.09
CA ALA A 205 11.74 39.69 -26.72
C ALA A 205 10.35 40.18 -27.16
N THR A 206 9.37 39.29 -27.23
CA THR A 206 8.00 39.60 -27.67
C THR A 206 7.07 39.94 -26.49
N VAL A 207 7.44 39.58 -25.26
CA VAL A 207 6.56 39.72 -24.09
C VAL A 207 7.24 40.51 -22.96
N ASP A 208 8.55 40.32 -22.77
CA ASP A 208 9.27 40.88 -21.62
C ASP A 208 9.93 42.25 -21.99
N GLU A 209 9.41 43.31 -21.42
CA GLU A 209 10.05 44.64 -21.47
C GLU A 209 11.31 44.67 -20.60
N GLU A 210 11.24 44.04 -19.43
CA GLU A 210 12.32 43.93 -18.46
C GLU A 210 12.86 42.49 -18.38
N ILE A 211 14.05 42.33 -17.79
CA ILE A 211 14.62 40.99 -17.53
C ILE A 211 13.80 40.29 -16.43
N PRO A 212 13.18 39.13 -16.72
CA PRO A 212 12.33 38.44 -15.75
C PRO A 212 13.16 37.91 -14.56
N LYS A 213 12.70 38.11 -13.35
CA LYS A 213 13.35 37.60 -12.15
C LYS A 213 13.06 36.12 -11.95
N ILE A 214 14.09 35.33 -11.65
CA ILE A 214 13.91 33.97 -11.11
C ILE A 214 13.45 34.11 -9.66
N THR A 215 12.26 33.58 -9.34
CA THR A 215 11.65 33.69 -8.02
C THR A 215 12.00 32.50 -7.14
N ASN A 216 12.12 31.31 -7.72
CA ASN A 216 12.52 30.10 -7.02
C ASN A 216 13.21 29.10 -7.96
N VAL A 217 14.21 28.41 -7.42
CA VAL A 217 14.85 27.25 -8.06
C VAL A 217 15.01 26.15 -7.04
N THR A 218 14.51 24.97 -7.40
CA THR A 218 14.64 23.76 -6.55
C THR A 218 15.32 22.67 -7.35
N VAL A 219 16.44 22.16 -6.86
CA VAL A 219 17.12 21.00 -7.43
C VAL A 219 16.65 19.75 -6.69
N ARG A 220 16.33 18.70 -7.43
CA ARG A 220 15.76 17.48 -6.90
C ARG A 220 16.49 16.24 -7.40
N ARG A 221 16.41 15.24 -6.58
CA ARG A 221 16.68 13.85 -6.97
C ARG A 221 15.34 13.12 -7.12
N SER A 222 15.02 12.71 -8.35
CA SER A 222 13.84 11.92 -8.68
C SER A 222 14.29 10.51 -9.05
N ILE A 223 14.04 9.53 -8.18
CA ILE A 223 14.35 8.12 -8.44
C ILE A 223 13.05 7.43 -8.80
N VAL A 224 12.98 6.91 -10.03
CA VAL A 224 11.88 6.04 -10.46
C VAL A 224 12.36 4.61 -10.32
N VAL A 225 11.72 3.87 -9.42
CA VAL A 225 11.87 2.42 -9.30
C VAL A 225 10.80 1.81 -10.20
N PRO A 226 11.17 1.07 -11.25
CA PRO A 226 10.18 0.43 -12.11
C PRO A 226 9.41 -0.62 -11.32
N GLY A 227 8.11 -0.74 -11.58
CA GLY A 227 7.31 -1.83 -11.06
C GLY A 227 7.60 -3.13 -11.81
N GLU A 228 7.46 -4.23 -11.12
CA GLU A 228 7.50 -5.56 -11.71
C GLU A 228 6.11 -6.20 -11.65
N PHE A 229 5.64 -6.66 -12.81
CA PHE A 229 4.30 -7.20 -12.96
C PHE A 229 4.36 -8.61 -13.51
N VAL A 230 3.42 -9.43 -13.06
CA VAL A 230 3.14 -10.75 -13.61
C VAL A 230 1.74 -10.74 -14.19
N THR A 231 1.64 -11.17 -15.45
CA THR A 231 0.38 -11.33 -16.17
C THR A 231 0.12 -12.81 -16.41
N GLU A 232 -1.01 -13.30 -15.95
CA GLU A 232 -1.37 -14.71 -16.02
C GLU A 232 -2.76 -14.88 -16.67
N PRO A 233 -2.97 -15.90 -17.52
CA PRO A 233 -4.29 -16.21 -18.03
C PRO A 233 -5.20 -16.65 -16.88
N VAL A 234 -6.44 -16.18 -16.89
CA VAL A 234 -7.45 -16.55 -15.91
C VAL A 234 -8.68 -17.10 -16.61
N LYS A 235 -9.48 -17.87 -15.88
CA LYS A 235 -10.65 -18.52 -16.45
C LYS A 235 -11.77 -17.51 -16.63
N LEU A 236 -12.26 -17.39 -17.87
CA LEU A 236 -13.49 -16.68 -18.17
C LEU A 236 -14.67 -17.64 -17.99
N GLY A 237 -15.59 -17.29 -17.10
CA GLY A 237 -16.82 -18.05 -16.86
C GLY A 237 -17.91 -17.72 -17.88
N ILE A 238 -19.07 -18.29 -17.67
CA ILE A 238 -20.23 -18.17 -18.57
C ILE A 238 -20.67 -16.69 -18.63
N GLN A 239 -21.00 -16.26 -19.84
CA GLN A 239 -21.64 -14.98 -20.11
C GLN A 239 -23.10 -15.03 -19.66
N GLU A 240 -23.54 -14.08 -18.86
CA GLU A 240 -24.90 -13.96 -18.36
C GLU A 240 -25.54 -12.68 -18.86
N GLN A 241 -26.79 -12.75 -19.29
CA GLN A 241 -27.60 -11.55 -19.55
C GLN A 241 -28.07 -10.97 -18.23
N VAL A 242 -27.82 -9.67 -18.04
CA VAL A 242 -28.14 -8.95 -16.80
C VAL A 242 -28.75 -7.60 -17.11
N ARG A 243 -29.29 -6.95 -16.10
CA ARG A 243 -29.64 -5.54 -16.19
C ARG A 243 -28.46 -4.70 -15.67
N GLY A 244 -27.78 -3.98 -16.57
CA GLY A 244 -26.74 -3.02 -16.24
C GLY A 244 -27.32 -1.66 -15.84
N ASP A 245 -26.44 -0.70 -15.59
CA ASP A 245 -26.82 0.67 -15.27
C ASP A 245 -27.43 1.35 -16.51
N GLY A 246 -28.75 1.50 -16.49
CA GLY A 246 -29.51 2.17 -17.57
C GLY A 246 -30.04 1.28 -18.69
N GLY A 247 -29.88 -0.06 -18.65
CA GLY A 247 -30.43 -0.92 -19.69
C GLY A 247 -29.97 -2.38 -19.65
N PRO A 248 -30.25 -3.15 -20.72
CA PRO A 248 -29.72 -4.51 -20.88
C PRO A 248 -28.20 -4.50 -20.86
N GLY A 249 -27.60 -5.52 -20.32
CA GLY A 249 -26.17 -5.68 -20.24
C GLY A 249 -25.73 -7.13 -20.17
N THR A 250 -24.44 -7.33 -20.21
CA THR A 250 -23.80 -8.64 -20.16
C THR A 250 -22.81 -8.68 -19.01
N ALA A 251 -22.79 -9.79 -18.31
CA ALA A 251 -21.84 -10.03 -17.24
C ALA A 251 -20.96 -11.25 -17.53
N TRP A 252 -19.70 -11.13 -17.16
CA TRP A 252 -18.72 -12.21 -17.20
C TRP A 252 -18.17 -12.45 -15.80
N MET A 253 -18.03 -13.72 -15.43
CA MET A 253 -17.34 -14.12 -14.22
C MET A 253 -15.88 -14.43 -14.57
N ILE A 254 -14.94 -13.76 -13.90
CA ILE A 254 -13.50 -13.99 -14.01
C ILE A 254 -13.08 -14.80 -12.79
N GLU A 255 -12.58 -16.00 -13.00
CA GLU A 255 -12.23 -16.93 -11.91
C GLU A 255 -10.72 -17.12 -11.85
N PHE A 256 -10.16 -16.86 -10.68
CA PHE A 256 -8.76 -17.16 -10.36
C PHE A 256 -8.65 -18.58 -9.80
N PRO A 257 -7.49 -19.24 -9.98
CA PRO A 257 -7.24 -20.56 -9.38
C PRO A 257 -7.42 -20.58 -7.87
N ASP A 258 -7.00 -19.50 -7.22
CA ASP A 258 -7.20 -19.26 -5.78
C ASP A 258 -7.36 -17.75 -5.52
N LYS A 259 -7.59 -17.35 -4.25
CA LYS A 259 -7.64 -15.94 -3.87
C LYS A 259 -6.27 -15.30 -4.10
N MET A 260 -6.20 -14.26 -4.92
CA MET A 260 -4.95 -13.61 -5.28
C MET A 260 -5.14 -12.12 -5.57
N PRO A 261 -4.07 -11.31 -5.45
CA PRO A 261 -4.12 -9.90 -5.81
C PRO A 261 -4.28 -9.72 -7.32
N CYS A 262 -5.03 -8.69 -7.72
CA CYS A 262 -5.20 -8.26 -9.09
C CYS A 262 -5.40 -6.75 -9.14
N GLU A 263 -4.80 -6.08 -10.13
CA GLU A 263 -4.93 -4.63 -10.32
C GLU A 263 -5.20 -4.24 -11.77
N MET A 264 -5.13 -5.18 -12.69
CA MET A 264 -5.50 -4.97 -14.08
C MET A 264 -6.03 -6.26 -14.71
N LEU A 265 -7.07 -6.13 -15.50
CA LEU A 265 -7.59 -7.18 -16.37
C LEU A 265 -7.42 -6.76 -17.83
N THR A 266 -6.92 -7.67 -18.65
CA THR A 266 -6.78 -7.46 -20.11
C THR A 266 -7.65 -8.50 -20.83
N PHE A 267 -8.64 -8.01 -21.56
CA PHE A 267 -9.56 -8.83 -22.36
C PHE A 267 -9.17 -8.75 -23.83
N GLU A 268 -9.07 -9.88 -24.49
CA GLU A 268 -9.00 -9.94 -25.93
C GLU A 268 -10.44 -10.01 -26.48
N VAL A 269 -10.80 -9.06 -27.34
CA VAL A 269 -12.16 -8.89 -27.85
C VAL A 269 -12.18 -8.87 -29.38
N ASP A 270 -13.32 -9.25 -29.98
CA ASP A 270 -13.43 -9.36 -31.43
C ASP A 270 -13.57 -8.02 -32.14
N SER A 271 -14.23 -7.06 -31.52
CA SER A 271 -14.40 -5.73 -32.09
C SER A 271 -14.39 -4.66 -31.00
N LEU A 272 -13.72 -3.56 -31.30
CA LEU A 272 -13.74 -2.34 -30.50
C LEU A 272 -15.00 -1.54 -30.91
N SER A 273 -16.14 -1.86 -30.38
CA SER A 273 -17.31 -0.98 -30.45
C SER A 273 -17.26 0.02 -29.29
N SER A 274 -17.84 1.20 -29.49
CA SER A 274 -17.95 2.35 -28.60
C SER A 274 -17.77 2.09 -27.10
N GLU A 275 -17.24 3.07 -26.38
CA GLU A 275 -17.21 3.08 -24.91
C GLU A 275 -18.61 2.76 -24.35
N ARG A 276 -18.67 1.77 -23.48
CA ARG A 276 -19.89 1.35 -22.81
C ARG A 276 -19.72 1.50 -21.31
N PRO A 277 -20.76 1.90 -20.59
CA PRO A 277 -20.71 1.87 -19.12
C PRO A 277 -20.43 0.46 -18.61
N PHE A 278 -19.55 0.37 -17.64
CA PHE A 278 -19.22 -0.91 -17.03
C PHE A 278 -19.10 -0.79 -15.51
N ARG A 279 -19.24 -1.93 -14.85
CA ARG A 279 -19.06 -2.10 -13.43
C ARG A 279 -18.21 -3.34 -13.18
N LEU A 280 -17.19 -3.21 -12.34
CA LEU A 280 -16.38 -4.34 -11.89
C LEU A 280 -16.67 -4.60 -10.41
N GLN A 281 -16.94 -5.86 -10.07
CA GLN A 281 -17.31 -6.27 -8.73
C GLN A 281 -16.42 -7.40 -8.23
N ILE A 282 -16.08 -7.39 -6.95
CA ILE A 282 -15.58 -8.56 -6.23
C ILE A 282 -16.77 -9.47 -5.98
N ALA A 283 -16.67 -10.74 -6.38
CA ALA A 283 -17.76 -11.72 -6.31
C ALA A 283 -17.28 -13.04 -5.70
N ASN A 284 -16.55 -12.97 -4.60
CA ASN A 284 -16.05 -14.15 -3.90
C ASN A 284 -17.22 -15.04 -3.44
N PRO A 285 -17.05 -16.36 -3.42
CA PRO A 285 -18.06 -17.27 -2.85
C PRO A 285 -18.33 -16.94 -1.38
N ASN A 286 -19.60 -16.97 -1.01
CA ASN A 286 -20.08 -16.73 0.36
C ASN A 286 -19.81 -15.32 0.94
N GLU A 287 -19.38 -14.37 0.10
CA GLU A 287 -19.20 -12.97 0.46
C GLU A 287 -20.22 -12.08 -0.29
N PRO A 288 -20.67 -10.97 0.31
CA PRO A 288 -21.50 -10.01 -0.42
C PRO A 288 -20.67 -9.40 -1.57
N ARG A 289 -21.33 -9.14 -2.70
CA ARG A 289 -20.68 -8.47 -3.85
C ARG A 289 -20.31 -7.05 -3.49
N GLN A 290 -19.09 -6.66 -3.85
CA GLN A 290 -18.56 -5.32 -3.60
C GLN A 290 -18.07 -4.69 -4.90
N ASP A 291 -18.45 -3.44 -5.17
CA ASP A 291 -17.95 -2.72 -6.33
C ASP A 291 -16.47 -2.37 -6.15
N VAL A 292 -15.69 -2.56 -7.20
CA VAL A 292 -14.30 -2.13 -7.26
C VAL A 292 -14.26 -0.61 -7.42
N PHE A 293 -13.41 0.06 -6.67
CA PHE A 293 -13.33 1.52 -6.65
C PHE A 293 -12.69 2.07 -7.93
N ARG A 294 -13.43 2.93 -8.66
CA ARG A 294 -12.98 3.69 -9.85
C ARG A 294 -12.14 2.87 -10.83
N PRO A 295 -12.67 1.79 -11.42
CA PRO A 295 -11.97 1.08 -12.47
C PRO A 295 -11.88 1.96 -13.72
N GLU A 296 -10.72 1.97 -14.35
CA GLU A 296 -10.45 2.72 -15.57
C GLU A 296 -10.40 1.78 -16.77
N TRP A 297 -11.06 2.17 -17.84
CA TRP A 297 -11.21 1.40 -19.06
C TRP A 297 -10.35 2.01 -20.16
N ARG A 298 -9.48 1.21 -20.78
CA ARG A 298 -8.61 1.64 -21.87
C ARG A 298 -8.66 0.65 -23.02
N TRP A 299 -8.85 1.19 -24.22
CA TRP A 299 -8.70 0.42 -25.44
C TRP A 299 -7.28 0.46 -25.95
N ARG A 300 -6.74 -0.69 -26.36
CA ARG A 300 -5.43 -0.81 -26.96
C ARG A 300 -5.49 -1.77 -28.17
N LYS A 301 -4.76 -1.42 -29.22
CA LYS A 301 -4.55 -2.31 -30.37
C LYS A 301 -3.12 -2.85 -30.29
N ASP A 302 -2.97 -4.18 -30.40
CA ASP A 302 -1.67 -4.87 -30.40
C ASP A 302 -1.60 -5.79 -31.61
N GLY A 303 -0.99 -5.30 -32.70
CA GLY A 303 -1.08 -5.93 -34.02
C GLY A 303 -2.53 -5.99 -34.51
N ASP A 304 -3.01 -7.20 -34.78
CA ASP A 304 -4.40 -7.46 -35.19
C ASP A 304 -5.34 -7.70 -33.99
N ARG A 305 -4.78 -7.79 -32.76
CA ARG A 305 -5.56 -8.02 -31.55
C ARG A 305 -6.15 -6.72 -31.04
N GLN A 306 -7.40 -6.81 -30.62
CA GLN A 306 -8.08 -5.72 -29.95
C GLN A 306 -8.17 -6.04 -28.48
N LEU A 307 -7.54 -5.22 -27.66
CA LEU A 307 -7.42 -5.40 -26.23
C LEU A 307 -8.21 -4.35 -25.48
N LEU A 308 -8.95 -4.80 -24.48
CA LEU A 308 -9.59 -3.96 -23.50
C LEU A 308 -8.86 -4.14 -22.16
N GLU A 309 -8.23 -3.09 -21.69
CA GLU A 309 -7.56 -3.06 -20.39
C GLU A 309 -8.46 -2.35 -19.37
N ILE A 310 -8.67 -3.00 -18.23
CA ILE A 310 -9.36 -2.39 -17.09
C ILE A 310 -8.37 -2.36 -15.93
N SER A 311 -7.90 -1.16 -15.57
CA SER A 311 -7.03 -0.93 -14.42
C SER A 311 -7.82 -0.42 -13.23
N PHE A 312 -7.43 -0.85 -12.04
CA PHE A 312 -8.10 -0.49 -10.79
C PHE A 312 -7.14 -0.59 -9.60
N GLN A 313 -7.55 -0.03 -8.48
CA GLN A 313 -6.82 -0.23 -7.24
C GLN A 313 -6.78 -1.73 -6.92
N GLU A 314 -5.60 -2.25 -6.57
CA GLU A 314 -5.42 -3.66 -6.25
C GLU A 314 -6.52 -4.19 -5.32
N VAL A 315 -7.11 -5.28 -5.73
CA VAL A 315 -8.07 -6.07 -4.94
C VAL A 315 -7.55 -7.48 -4.77
N ILE A 316 -7.91 -8.13 -3.67
CA ILE A 316 -7.60 -9.53 -3.42
C ILE A 316 -8.89 -10.31 -3.58
N ALA A 317 -8.97 -11.11 -4.63
CA ALA A 317 -10.20 -11.78 -5.00
C ALA A 317 -9.94 -13.20 -5.54
N ARG A 318 -10.91 -14.08 -5.34
CA ARG A 318 -11.01 -15.37 -6.02
C ARG A 318 -11.87 -15.27 -7.26
N ARG A 319 -12.83 -14.32 -7.27
CA ARG A 319 -13.70 -14.05 -8.41
C ARG A 319 -13.93 -12.58 -8.58
N LEU A 320 -13.86 -12.12 -9.83
CA LEU A 320 -14.30 -10.80 -10.23
C LEU A 320 -15.48 -10.96 -11.21
N ARG A 321 -16.42 -10.01 -11.18
CA ARG A 321 -17.55 -9.96 -12.09
C ARG A 321 -17.50 -8.64 -12.85
N LEU A 322 -17.34 -8.72 -14.17
CA LEU A 322 -17.45 -7.59 -15.06
C LEU A 322 -18.88 -7.52 -15.59
N ILE A 323 -19.51 -6.37 -15.47
CA ILE A 323 -20.84 -6.09 -16.03
C ILE A 323 -20.67 -4.94 -17.02
N VAL A 324 -21.07 -5.13 -18.25
CA VAL A 324 -21.06 -4.11 -19.31
C VAL A 324 -22.51 -3.82 -19.71
N THR A 325 -22.88 -2.54 -19.77
CA THR A 325 -24.20 -2.14 -20.23
C THR A 325 -24.19 -2.07 -21.76
N ASP A 326 -24.95 -2.95 -22.42
CA ASP A 326 -24.94 -3.08 -23.87
C ASP A 326 -25.93 -2.14 -24.57
N PHE A 327 -26.95 -1.66 -23.84
CA PHE A 327 -28.10 -0.93 -24.38
C PHE A 327 -28.80 -1.74 -25.48
N ALA A 328 -28.85 -1.20 -26.70
CA ALA A 328 -29.39 -1.86 -27.89
C ALA A 328 -28.31 -2.50 -28.80
N ASN A 329 -27.03 -2.50 -28.33
CA ASN A 329 -25.93 -3.08 -29.10
C ASN A 329 -25.80 -4.59 -28.85
N GLU A 330 -25.16 -5.29 -29.75
CA GLU A 330 -24.77 -6.67 -29.54
C GLU A 330 -23.77 -6.78 -28.38
N PRO A 331 -23.87 -7.84 -27.56
CA PRO A 331 -22.92 -8.13 -26.52
C PRO A 331 -21.48 -8.22 -27.04
N MET A 332 -20.54 -7.66 -26.29
CA MET A 332 -19.13 -7.76 -26.61
C MET A 332 -18.69 -9.23 -26.58
N GLN A 333 -17.98 -9.67 -27.62
CA GLN A 333 -17.42 -11.01 -27.67
C GLN A 333 -16.02 -11.00 -27.07
N VAL A 334 -15.83 -11.75 -25.99
CA VAL A 334 -14.55 -11.88 -25.28
C VAL A 334 -13.95 -13.25 -25.58
N ARG A 335 -12.72 -13.29 -26.09
CA ARG A 335 -11.99 -14.52 -26.42
C ARG A 335 -11.19 -15.04 -25.23
N SER A 336 -10.50 -14.16 -24.57
CA SER A 336 -9.62 -14.50 -23.45
C SER A 336 -9.53 -13.35 -22.45
N VAL A 337 -9.11 -13.67 -21.24
CA VAL A 337 -8.82 -12.69 -20.19
C VAL A 337 -7.52 -13.04 -19.49
N GLN A 338 -6.73 -12.02 -19.21
CA GLN A 338 -5.51 -12.09 -18.43
C GLN A 338 -5.62 -11.17 -17.23
N ALA A 339 -5.07 -11.58 -16.11
CA ALA A 339 -4.97 -10.77 -14.89
C ALA A 339 -3.53 -10.37 -14.63
N THR A 340 -3.33 -9.13 -14.26
CA THR A 340 -2.01 -8.57 -13.94
C THR A 340 -1.98 -8.14 -12.49
N ARG A 341 -0.87 -8.45 -11.82
CA ARG A 341 -0.58 -8.07 -10.43
C ARG A 341 0.87 -7.64 -10.27
N CYS A 342 1.15 -6.81 -9.29
CA CYS A 342 2.52 -6.55 -8.89
C CYS A 342 3.18 -7.81 -8.31
N VAL A 343 4.45 -8.00 -8.65
CA VAL A 343 5.28 -9.03 -8.03
C VAL A 343 5.45 -8.72 -6.54
N ARG A 344 5.32 -9.74 -5.71
CA ARG A 344 5.66 -9.68 -4.29
C ARG A 344 6.84 -10.58 -4.01
N ILE A 345 7.82 -10.06 -3.28
CA ILE A 345 9.04 -10.77 -2.94
C ILE A 345 9.32 -10.70 -1.45
N LEU A 346 9.80 -11.78 -0.89
CA LEU A 346 10.46 -11.80 0.41
C LEU A 346 11.95 -11.59 0.21
N ILE A 347 12.50 -10.54 0.80
CA ILE A 347 13.92 -10.24 0.77
C ILE A 347 14.51 -10.60 2.13
N PHE A 348 15.57 -11.41 2.14
CA PHE A 348 16.27 -11.80 3.35
C PHE A 348 17.78 -11.78 3.13
N GLU A 349 18.54 -11.70 4.21
CA GLU A 349 20.00 -11.71 4.13
C GLU A 349 20.50 -13.03 3.58
N ASN A 350 21.52 -12.95 2.72
CA ASN A 350 22.16 -14.14 2.17
C ASN A 350 22.88 -14.87 3.31
N PRO A 351 22.45 -16.08 3.67
CA PRO A 351 23.03 -16.78 4.80
C PRO A 351 24.37 -17.43 4.41
N GLU A 352 25.41 -16.65 4.31
CA GLU A 352 26.79 -17.13 4.32
C GLU A 352 27.22 -17.55 5.72
N ASP A 353 26.48 -17.07 6.73
CA ASP A 353 26.72 -17.37 8.13
C ASP A 353 26.28 -18.81 8.47
N PRO A 354 27.09 -19.62 9.15
CA PRO A 354 26.73 -20.96 9.67
C PRO A 354 25.53 -20.94 10.65
N LYS A 355 25.02 -19.76 11.00
CA LYS A 355 23.88 -19.58 11.89
C LYS A 355 22.60 -20.26 11.37
N PHE A 356 22.37 -20.25 10.05
CA PHE A 356 21.18 -20.84 9.44
C PHE A 356 21.48 -22.08 8.62
N THR A 357 20.74 -23.14 8.84
CA THR A 357 20.96 -24.46 8.22
C THR A 357 19.90 -24.75 7.15
N PRO A 358 20.27 -24.96 5.87
CA PRO A 358 19.31 -25.43 4.86
C PRO A 358 18.73 -26.82 5.20
N PRO A 359 17.55 -27.20 4.68
CA PRO A 359 16.69 -26.45 3.76
C PRO A 359 15.89 -25.33 4.46
N PHE A 360 15.64 -24.24 3.73
CA PHE A 360 14.76 -23.19 4.21
C PHE A 360 13.31 -23.50 3.87
N ARG A 361 12.39 -23.03 4.73
CA ARG A 361 10.97 -23.30 4.58
C ARG A 361 10.17 -22.03 4.83
N LEU A 362 9.24 -21.77 3.91
CA LEU A 362 8.24 -20.73 4.05
C LEU A 362 6.95 -21.35 4.59
N TYR A 363 6.44 -20.81 5.69
CA TYR A 363 5.19 -21.25 6.31
C TYR A 363 4.11 -20.19 6.10
N THR A 364 2.85 -20.66 5.91
CA THR A 364 1.65 -19.82 5.75
C THR A 364 0.41 -20.53 6.25
N GLY A 365 -0.72 -19.81 6.35
CA GLY A 365 -2.01 -20.38 6.74
C GLY A 365 -2.28 -20.35 8.24
N ASN A 366 -1.75 -19.37 8.96
CA ASN A 366 -2.14 -19.10 10.33
C ASN A 366 -3.00 -17.84 10.42
N ALA A 367 -4.32 -18.01 10.51
CA ALA A 367 -5.28 -16.90 10.56
C ALA A 367 -5.12 -15.98 11.81
N LYS A 368 -4.45 -16.44 12.86
CA LYS A 368 -4.24 -15.69 14.10
C LYS A 368 -2.82 -15.11 14.21
N ALA A 369 -1.99 -15.26 13.18
CA ALA A 369 -0.62 -14.76 13.23
C ALA A 369 -0.57 -13.24 13.13
N ASP A 370 0.23 -12.63 13.98
CA ASP A 370 0.58 -11.22 13.91
C ASP A 370 1.63 -10.94 12.83
N PRO A 371 1.73 -9.70 12.33
CA PRO A 371 2.78 -9.31 11.39
C PRO A 371 4.18 -9.58 11.96
N ALA A 372 5.06 -10.14 11.13
CA ALA A 372 6.46 -10.28 11.49
C ALA A 372 7.19 -8.95 11.30
N ASN A 373 7.42 -8.22 12.38
CA ASN A 373 8.10 -6.93 12.38
C ASN A 373 9.62 -7.14 12.52
N TYR A 374 10.32 -7.36 11.41
CA TYR A 374 11.76 -7.46 11.42
C TYR A 374 12.42 -6.11 11.12
N VAL A 375 13.51 -5.80 11.82
CA VAL A 375 14.31 -4.59 11.62
C VAL A 375 14.84 -4.48 10.18
N LEU A 376 15.04 -5.61 9.51
CA LEU A 376 15.45 -5.67 8.11
C LEU A 376 14.51 -4.86 7.20
N ALA A 377 13.20 -4.93 7.42
CA ALA A 377 12.22 -4.19 6.62
C ALA A 377 12.41 -2.67 6.67
N GLN A 378 12.91 -2.14 7.79
CA GLN A 378 13.15 -0.72 7.97
C GLN A 378 14.51 -0.27 7.39
N LYS A 379 15.49 -1.18 7.35
CA LYS A 379 16.85 -0.87 6.90
C LYS A 379 17.07 -1.05 5.39
N LEU A 380 16.21 -1.80 4.71
CA LEU A 380 16.37 -2.05 3.28
C LEU A 380 16.17 -0.77 2.46
N PRO A 381 17.15 -0.37 1.62
CA PRO A 381 16.98 0.76 0.71
C PRO A 381 15.91 0.46 -0.35
N ALA A 382 15.29 1.51 -0.90
CA ALA A 382 14.29 1.36 -1.96
C ALA A 382 14.86 0.64 -3.19
N LEU A 383 16.10 0.96 -3.56
CA LEU A 383 16.84 0.32 -4.64
C LEU A 383 18.02 -0.49 -4.08
N LEU A 384 17.97 -1.80 -4.26
CA LEU A 384 19.07 -2.69 -3.87
C LEU A 384 20.12 -2.75 -4.98
N LYS A 385 21.37 -2.48 -4.63
CA LYS A 385 22.51 -2.61 -5.52
C LYS A 385 23.63 -3.38 -4.79
N PRO A 386 24.08 -4.51 -5.31
CA PRO A 386 23.52 -5.24 -6.46
C PRO A 386 22.08 -5.72 -6.22
N PRO A 387 21.32 -6.09 -7.27
CA PRO A 387 20.00 -6.69 -7.11
C PRO A 387 20.10 -7.99 -6.30
N PRO A 388 19.08 -8.36 -5.51
CA PRO A 388 19.11 -9.59 -4.74
C PRO A 388 19.11 -10.82 -5.64
N GLY A 389 19.86 -11.85 -5.24
CA GLY A 389 19.82 -13.15 -5.91
C GLY A 389 18.44 -13.79 -5.80
N VAL A 390 17.87 -14.26 -6.92
CA VAL A 390 16.54 -14.89 -6.92
C VAL A 390 16.64 -16.34 -6.47
N VAL A 391 15.82 -16.72 -5.48
CA VAL A 391 15.69 -18.10 -5.01
C VAL A 391 14.43 -18.75 -5.57
N GLY A 392 14.51 -20.06 -5.79
CA GLY A 392 13.39 -20.84 -6.32
C GLY A 392 12.39 -21.24 -5.24
N ALA A 393 11.11 -21.28 -5.60
CA ALA A 393 10.09 -21.92 -4.80
C ALA A 393 10.09 -23.43 -5.07
N GLY A 394 10.16 -24.22 -4.00
CA GLY A 394 10.04 -25.67 -4.06
C GLY A 394 8.58 -26.13 -3.96
N GLU A 395 8.37 -27.36 -3.54
CA GLU A 395 7.05 -27.96 -3.39
C GLU A 395 6.25 -27.23 -2.29
N PHE A 396 5.00 -26.87 -2.62
CA PHE A 396 4.02 -26.30 -1.71
C PHE A 396 3.03 -27.38 -1.26
N GLY A 397 2.89 -27.56 0.04
CA GLY A 397 2.02 -28.61 0.58
C GLY A 397 1.60 -28.37 2.04
N PRO A 398 0.80 -29.29 2.59
CA PRO A 398 0.40 -29.20 3.99
C PRO A 398 1.60 -29.34 4.91
N ASN A 399 1.59 -28.65 6.04
CA ASN A 399 2.59 -28.81 7.09
C ASN A 399 2.31 -30.12 7.88
N PRO A 400 3.20 -31.11 7.83
CA PRO A 400 2.98 -32.38 8.55
C PRO A 400 2.89 -32.22 10.07
N ALA A 401 3.47 -31.16 10.61
CA ALA A 401 3.44 -30.86 12.03
C ALA A 401 2.23 -29.97 12.43
N TYR A 402 1.30 -29.72 11.50
CA TYR A 402 0.17 -28.84 11.76
C TYR A 402 -0.71 -29.36 12.89
N GLN A 403 -0.96 -28.49 13.85
CA GLN A 403 -1.91 -28.69 14.92
C GLN A 403 -2.85 -27.48 14.96
N PRO A 404 -4.17 -27.70 14.85
CA PRO A 404 -5.10 -26.58 14.93
C PRO A 404 -4.93 -25.84 16.26
N PRO A 405 -4.94 -24.52 16.26
CA PRO A 405 -4.81 -23.77 17.50
C PRO A 405 -5.94 -24.13 18.47
N PRO A 406 -5.68 -24.19 19.76
CA PRO A 406 -6.72 -24.49 20.73
C PRO A 406 -7.84 -23.47 20.64
N LEU A 407 -9.06 -23.97 20.55
CA LEU A 407 -10.24 -23.11 20.53
C LEU A 407 -10.33 -22.34 21.87
N THR A 408 -10.64 -21.05 21.78
CA THR A 408 -10.90 -20.23 22.95
C THR A 408 -12.15 -20.74 23.72
N LEU A 409 -12.27 -20.42 25.00
CA LEU A 409 -13.40 -20.89 25.80
C LEU A 409 -14.77 -20.54 25.20
N HIS A 410 -14.91 -19.37 24.61
CA HIS A 410 -16.16 -18.95 23.97
C HIS A 410 -16.43 -19.68 22.64
N GLU A 411 -15.38 -20.11 21.91
CA GLU A 411 -15.51 -20.93 20.68
C GLU A 411 -15.82 -22.41 21.06
N ARG A 412 -15.29 -22.89 22.19
CA ARG A 412 -15.59 -24.24 22.72
C ARG A 412 -17.01 -24.34 23.26
N MET A 413 -17.49 -23.29 23.89
CA MET A 413 -18.77 -23.25 24.58
C MET A 413 -19.53 -21.96 24.25
N PRO A 414 -20.07 -21.82 23.01
CA PRO A 414 -20.77 -20.60 22.62
C PRO A 414 -21.97 -20.27 23.50
N TRP A 415 -22.59 -21.25 24.11
CA TRP A 415 -23.67 -21.07 25.05
C TRP A 415 -23.27 -20.33 26.34
N LEU A 416 -22.00 -20.39 26.74
CA LEU A 416 -21.47 -19.73 27.95
C LEU A 416 -21.60 -18.19 27.84
N VAL A 417 -21.46 -17.66 26.67
CA VAL A 417 -21.67 -16.20 26.38
C VAL A 417 -23.12 -15.84 26.71
N TYR A 418 -24.08 -16.67 26.28
CA TYR A 418 -25.49 -16.40 26.51
C TYR A 418 -25.84 -16.54 28.02
N VAL A 419 -25.22 -17.49 28.75
CA VAL A 419 -25.40 -17.62 30.19
C VAL A 419 -24.87 -16.40 30.95
N VAL A 420 -23.65 -15.95 30.62
CA VAL A 420 -23.07 -14.74 31.23
C VAL A 420 -23.94 -13.51 30.95
N LEU A 421 -24.38 -13.36 29.70
CA LEU A 421 -25.27 -12.27 29.30
C LEU A 421 -26.61 -12.34 30.06
N GLY A 422 -27.20 -13.54 30.19
CA GLY A 422 -28.43 -13.78 30.95
C GLY A 422 -28.30 -13.42 32.43
N ILE A 423 -27.19 -13.79 33.07
CA ILE A 423 -26.91 -13.43 34.47
C ILE A 423 -26.75 -11.90 34.58
N ALA A 424 -26.05 -11.24 33.65
CA ALA A 424 -25.88 -9.79 33.67
C ALA A 424 -27.23 -9.06 33.50
N CYS A 425 -28.09 -9.53 32.60
CA CYS A 425 -29.43 -9.00 32.42
C CYS A 425 -30.31 -9.20 33.66
N ALA A 426 -30.25 -10.37 34.27
CA ALA A 426 -30.99 -10.64 35.50
C ALA A 426 -30.53 -9.75 36.67
N ALA A 427 -29.23 -9.56 36.83
CA ALA A 427 -28.67 -8.63 37.82
C ALA A 427 -29.14 -7.18 37.59
N LEU A 428 -29.14 -6.69 36.35
CA LEU A 428 -29.65 -5.38 36.02
C LEU A 428 -31.14 -5.23 36.32
N LEU A 429 -31.94 -6.25 36.00
CA LEU A 429 -33.37 -6.25 36.30
C LEU A 429 -33.62 -6.20 37.83
N LEU A 430 -32.87 -6.95 38.64
CA LEU A 430 -32.96 -6.89 40.06
C LEU A 430 -32.62 -5.51 40.64
N ILE A 431 -31.59 -4.86 40.09
CA ILE A 431 -31.22 -3.50 40.49
C ILE A 431 -32.35 -2.53 40.13
N LEU A 432 -32.91 -2.60 38.92
CA LEU A 432 -34.02 -1.75 38.50
C LEU A 432 -35.27 -1.94 39.35
N VAL A 433 -35.61 -3.19 39.63
CA VAL A 433 -36.76 -3.51 40.54
C VAL A 433 -36.50 -2.95 41.92
N SER A 434 -35.32 -3.10 42.48
CA SER A 434 -34.97 -2.57 43.81
C SER A 434 -35.05 -1.04 43.87
N LEU A 435 -34.59 -0.33 42.80
CA LEU A 435 -34.67 1.10 42.67
C LEU A 435 -36.14 1.57 42.54
N ALA A 436 -36.94 0.87 41.74
CA ALA A 436 -38.37 1.14 41.62
C ALA A 436 -39.11 1.01 42.96
N TRP A 437 -38.82 -0.08 43.70
CA TRP A 437 -39.38 -0.28 45.02
C TRP A 437 -38.99 0.81 46.04
N GLN A 438 -37.73 1.26 45.96
CA GLN A 438 -37.27 2.37 46.83
C GLN A 438 -37.97 3.71 46.43
N ALA A 439 -38.17 3.93 45.14
CA ALA A 439 -38.89 5.12 44.68
C ALA A 439 -40.37 5.14 45.13
N ILE A 440 -41.05 4.00 45.02
CA ILE A 440 -42.46 3.85 45.49
C ILE A 440 -42.54 4.06 47.01
N ARG A 441 -41.68 3.44 47.81
CA ARG A 441 -41.67 3.63 49.27
C ARG A 441 -41.38 5.09 49.67
N ARG A 442 -40.56 5.82 48.92
CA ARG A 442 -40.33 7.26 49.18
C ARG A 442 -41.55 8.12 48.82
N HIS A 443 -42.26 7.75 47.76
CA HIS A 443 -43.48 8.45 47.36
C HIS A 443 -44.57 8.26 48.41
N ASP A 444 -44.79 7.03 48.92
CA ASP A 444 -45.80 6.73 49.95
C ASP A 444 -45.48 7.43 51.28
N ALA A 445 -44.21 7.55 51.65
CA ALA A 445 -43.77 8.29 52.83
C ALA A 445 -44.03 9.81 52.73
N LEU A 446 -43.87 10.38 51.54
CA LEU A 446 -44.15 11.81 51.30
C LEU A 446 -45.68 12.11 51.31
N THR A 447 -46.49 11.24 50.70
CA THR A 447 -47.97 11.36 50.72
C THR A 447 -48.56 11.14 52.12
N SER A 448 -47.97 10.29 52.94
CA SER A 448 -48.40 10.07 54.35
C SER A 448 -48.03 11.25 55.26
N ALA A 449 -46.99 12.01 54.96
CA ALA A 449 -46.61 13.21 55.71
C ALA A 449 -47.51 14.44 55.42
N GLU A 450 -48.15 14.49 54.25
CA GLU A 450 -49.04 15.60 53.83
C GLU A 450 -50.49 15.45 54.33
N SER A 451 -50.86 14.28 54.86
CA SER A 451 -52.21 13.96 55.32
C SER A 451 -52.41 14.07 56.83
N GLN A 452 -51.52 14.68 57.64
CA GLN A 452 -51.80 15.04 59.02
C GLN A 452 -52.43 16.41 59.10
N PRO A 453 -53.74 16.52 59.45
CA PRO A 453 -54.39 17.81 59.68
C PRO A 453 -53.87 18.40 60.98
N THR A 454 -53.56 19.70 60.95
CA THR A 454 -53.32 20.60 62.10
C THR A 454 -54.54 20.77 62.93
#